data_fa79dc4f751aef695ff5a661140de36c
#
_entry.id   fa79dc4f751aef695ff5a661140de36c
#
_cell.length_a   1.000
_cell.length_b   1.000
_cell.length_c   1.000
_cell.angle_alpha   90.00
_cell.angle_beta   90.00
_cell.angle_gamma   90.00
#
_symmetry.space_group_name_H-M   'P 1'
#
loop_
_entity.id
_entity.type
_entity.pdbx_description
1 polymer ?
#
loop_
_entity_poly.entity_id
_entity_poly.type
_entity_poly.pdbx_seq_one_letter_code
_entity_poly.pdbx_strand_id
1 'polypeptide(L)'
;MSKIVNHVCAGLFLDSVVLMQISRSITRLDGVEDAALMIGTPSNLDLLDNAKLLLRDSRIAHGGDLILAVRARDEATAASALAKAKILLEQPVVGHTGNTALRPRTLRSAQDNLPAANLALISVPGDFAAAEARKALRAGLNVMLFSDNVSLSEEVSLKREAVAAGLLVMGPDCGTAIIGGVPLAFANQIPQGAIGIIGASGTGIQEVSSLIAQAGYGVSHALGVGGRDLSDPVGGISTLAALAMLKADRKSVV
;
A
#
# COMPACT_ATOMS: atom_id res chain seq x y z
N MET A 1 -3.96 36.57 -8.86
CA MET A 1 -3.49 35.91 -7.63
C MET A 1 -4.06 34.51 -7.60
N SER A 2 -3.21 33.51 -7.49
CA SER A 2 -3.64 32.11 -7.43
C SER A 2 -4.64 31.87 -6.32
N LYS A 3 -5.64 31.05 -6.57
CA LYS A 3 -6.68 30.68 -5.61
C LYS A 3 -6.49 29.22 -5.17
N ILE A 4 -6.71 28.97 -3.89
CA ILE A 4 -6.69 27.63 -3.31
C ILE A 4 -8.09 27.28 -2.89
N VAL A 5 -8.52 26.09 -3.26
CA VAL A 5 -9.81 25.52 -2.86
C VAL A 5 -9.56 24.12 -2.29
N ASN A 6 -10.17 23.83 -1.14
CA ASN A 6 -10.17 22.50 -0.58
C ASN A 6 -11.60 21.95 -0.50
N HIS A 7 -11.67 20.62 -0.53
CA HIS A 7 -12.91 19.90 -0.23
C HIS A 7 -12.57 18.64 0.55
N VAL A 8 -13.28 18.40 1.63
CA VAL A 8 -13.14 17.20 2.46
C VAL A 8 -14.29 16.24 2.14
N CYS A 9 -13.96 15.04 1.70
CA CYS A 9 -14.91 13.96 1.50
C CYS A 9 -14.84 13.04 2.72
N ALA A 10 -15.81 13.15 3.61
CA ALA A 10 -15.85 12.35 4.83
C ALA A 10 -16.10 10.87 4.52
N GLY A 11 -15.34 10.00 5.18
CA GLY A 11 -15.47 8.54 5.07
C GLY A 11 -15.12 7.96 3.70
N LEU A 12 -14.45 8.73 2.82
CA LEU A 12 -13.98 8.25 1.52
C LEU A 12 -12.51 7.86 1.60
N PHE A 13 -12.26 6.57 1.50
CA PHE A 13 -10.91 6.01 1.41
C PHE A 13 -10.69 5.40 0.04
N LEU A 14 -9.58 5.76 -0.59
CA LEU A 14 -9.10 5.19 -1.84
C LEU A 14 -7.61 4.90 -1.74
N ASP A 15 -7.15 3.95 -2.54
CA ASP A 15 -5.74 3.61 -2.67
C ASP A 15 -4.90 4.82 -3.09
N SER A 16 -3.72 4.97 -2.48
CA SER A 16 -2.83 6.11 -2.70
C SER A 16 -2.36 6.25 -4.15
N VAL A 17 -2.21 5.13 -4.87
CA VAL A 17 -1.83 5.15 -6.30
C VAL A 17 -2.95 5.76 -7.15
N VAL A 18 -4.20 5.39 -6.85
CA VAL A 18 -5.38 5.96 -7.51
C VAL A 18 -5.47 7.47 -7.23
N LEU A 19 -5.31 7.87 -5.97
CA LEU A 19 -5.32 9.28 -5.58
C LEU A 19 -4.21 10.07 -6.29
N MET A 20 -3.02 9.48 -6.39
CA MET A 20 -1.88 10.10 -7.10
C MET A 20 -2.14 10.23 -8.60
N GLN A 21 -2.76 9.23 -9.25
CA GLN A 21 -3.12 9.29 -10.66
C GLN A 21 -4.16 10.37 -10.93
N ILE A 22 -5.18 10.49 -10.07
CA ILE A 22 -6.19 11.55 -10.17
C ILE A 22 -5.52 12.92 -9.95
N SER A 23 -4.70 13.07 -8.90
CA SER A 23 -3.94 14.32 -8.65
C SER A 23 -3.17 14.77 -9.90
N ARG A 24 -2.41 13.87 -10.52
CA ARG A 24 -1.67 14.14 -11.77
C ARG A 24 -2.58 14.54 -12.92
N SER A 25 -3.75 13.93 -13.03
CA SER A 25 -4.72 14.26 -14.09
C SER A 25 -5.31 15.65 -13.90
N ILE A 26 -5.55 16.05 -12.65
CA ILE A 26 -6.04 17.38 -12.31
C ILE A 26 -4.97 18.45 -12.50
N THR A 27 -3.73 18.20 -12.09
CA THR A 27 -2.61 19.14 -12.27
C THR A 27 -2.33 19.45 -13.76
N ARG A 28 -2.68 18.54 -14.68
CA ARG A 28 -2.53 18.75 -16.13
C ARG A 28 -3.61 19.63 -16.77
N LEU A 29 -4.63 20.03 -16.02
CA LEU A 29 -5.68 20.92 -16.55
C LEU A 29 -5.13 22.35 -16.73
N ASP A 30 -5.58 23.00 -17.80
CA ASP A 30 -5.18 24.38 -18.08
C ASP A 30 -5.55 25.31 -16.93
N GLY A 31 -4.60 26.11 -16.48
CA GLY A 31 -4.74 27.06 -15.37
C GLY A 31 -4.71 26.45 -13.98
N VAL A 32 -4.52 25.12 -13.82
CA VAL A 32 -4.22 24.48 -12.53
C VAL A 32 -2.71 24.54 -12.32
N GLU A 33 -2.29 25.09 -11.18
CA GLU A 33 -0.88 25.21 -10.81
C GLU A 33 -0.42 24.01 -9.99
N ASP A 34 -1.30 23.48 -9.11
CA ASP A 34 -1.02 22.34 -8.27
C ASP A 34 -2.31 21.65 -7.80
N ALA A 35 -2.27 20.34 -7.61
CA ALA A 35 -3.39 19.58 -7.07
C ALA A 35 -2.90 18.36 -6.28
N ALA A 36 -3.50 18.14 -5.11
CA ALA A 36 -3.22 16.99 -4.27
C ALA A 36 -4.52 16.37 -3.75
N LEU A 37 -4.60 15.05 -3.83
CA LEU A 37 -5.65 14.25 -3.21
C LEU A 37 -4.99 13.35 -2.17
N MET A 38 -5.27 13.57 -0.90
CA MET A 38 -4.62 12.88 0.21
C MET A 38 -5.60 12.54 1.32
N ILE A 39 -5.39 11.40 1.98
CA ILE A 39 -6.12 11.02 3.19
C ILE A 39 -5.72 11.96 4.33
N GLY A 40 -6.66 12.35 5.19
CA GLY A 40 -6.49 13.33 6.28
C GLY A 40 -5.67 12.83 7.47
N THR A 41 -4.59 12.07 7.23
CA THR A 41 -3.65 11.68 8.29
C THR A 41 -2.82 12.89 8.74
N PRO A 42 -2.32 12.93 10.00
CA PRO A 42 -1.48 14.02 10.47
C PRO A 42 -0.30 14.33 9.53
N SER A 43 0.42 13.30 9.08
CA SER A 43 1.55 13.46 8.15
C SER A 43 1.14 14.07 6.81
N ASN A 44 -0.01 13.69 6.27
CA ASN A 44 -0.51 14.24 5.01
C ASN A 44 -1.01 15.68 5.18
N LEU A 45 -1.60 16.01 6.33
CA LEU A 45 -1.96 17.40 6.67
C LEU A 45 -0.72 18.29 6.71
N ASP A 46 0.37 17.82 7.33
CA ASP A 46 1.66 18.54 7.35
C ASP A 46 2.24 18.72 5.95
N LEU A 47 2.15 17.69 5.10
CA LEU A 47 2.59 17.80 3.69
C LEU A 47 1.79 18.83 2.91
N LEU A 48 0.46 18.83 3.04
CA LEU A 48 -0.41 19.81 2.39
C LEU A 48 -0.18 21.24 2.90
N ASP A 49 0.10 21.40 4.20
CA ASP A 49 0.41 22.69 4.80
C ASP A 49 1.78 23.24 4.31
N ASN A 50 2.79 22.39 4.29
CA ASN A 50 4.12 22.73 3.76
C ASN A 50 4.06 23.13 2.27
N ALA A 51 3.21 22.46 1.48
CA ALA A 51 2.93 22.79 0.08
C ALA A 51 2.06 24.06 -0.07
N LYS A 52 1.60 24.65 1.04
CA LYS A 52 0.65 25.78 1.06
C LYS A 52 -0.63 25.49 0.26
N LEU A 53 -1.12 24.27 0.37
CA LEU A 53 -2.35 23.78 -0.26
C LEU A 53 -3.49 23.60 0.75
N LEU A 54 -3.21 23.60 2.06
CA LEU A 54 -4.19 23.35 3.10
C LEU A 54 -4.85 24.64 3.61
N LEU A 55 -6.17 24.70 3.50
CA LEU A 55 -6.98 25.74 4.12
C LEU A 55 -7.33 25.38 5.57
N ARG A 56 -7.57 26.41 6.41
CA ARG A 56 -7.87 26.24 7.85
C ARG A 56 -9.04 25.30 8.11
N ASP A 57 -10.10 25.40 7.31
CA ASP A 57 -11.32 24.62 7.49
C ASP A 57 -11.14 23.13 7.16
N SER A 58 -10.09 22.79 6.42
CA SER A 58 -9.79 21.40 6.05
C SER A 58 -8.84 20.69 7.05
N ARG A 59 -8.34 21.41 8.06
CA ARG A 59 -7.47 20.84 9.12
C ARG A 59 -8.18 19.90 10.07
N ILE A 60 -9.52 19.88 10.04
CA ILE A 60 -10.35 19.00 10.87
C ILE A 60 -10.51 17.60 10.28
N ALA A 61 -9.99 17.36 9.07
CA ALA A 61 -10.05 16.04 8.43
C ALA A 61 -9.28 14.99 9.25
N HIS A 62 -9.78 13.76 9.23
CA HIS A 62 -9.23 12.62 9.98
C HIS A 62 -8.71 11.55 9.02
N GLY A 63 -8.05 10.52 9.55
CA GLY A 63 -7.48 9.43 8.77
C GLY A 63 -8.46 8.59 7.94
N GLY A 64 -9.77 8.81 8.09
CA GLY A 64 -10.82 8.20 7.25
C GLY A 64 -11.39 9.14 6.19
N ASP A 65 -10.91 10.39 6.10
CA ASP A 65 -11.41 11.40 5.18
C ASP A 65 -10.42 11.65 4.05
N LEU A 66 -10.93 11.96 2.87
CA LEU A 66 -10.12 12.36 1.73
C LEU A 66 -10.16 13.90 1.58
N ILE A 67 -9.01 14.51 1.46
CA ILE A 67 -8.84 15.95 1.19
C ILE A 67 -8.49 16.12 -0.29
N LEU A 68 -9.29 16.90 -1.01
CA LEU A 68 -9.01 17.40 -2.33
C LEU A 68 -8.51 18.83 -2.20
N ALA A 69 -7.28 19.11 -2.60
CA ALA A 69 -6.68 20.43 -2.56
C ALA A 69 -6.24 20.83 -3.97
N VAL A 70 -6.68 22.01 -4.42
CA VAL A 70 -6.37 22.52 -5.77
C VAL A 70 -5.93 23.98 -5.65
N ARG A 71 -4.80 24.32 -6.29
CA ARG A 71 -4.34 25.69 -6.54
C ARG A 71 -4.47 25.99 -8.02
N ALA A 72 -5.14 27.08 -8.38
CA ALA A 72 -5.34 27.47 -9.77
C ALA A 72 -5.24 28.99 -9.94
N ARG A 73 -5.08 29.44 -11.18
CA ARG A 73 -4.98 30.86 -11.55
C ARG A 73 -6.14 31.73 -11.06
N ASP A 74 -7.34 31.15 -10.97
CA ASP A 74 -8.57 31.83 -10.51
C ASP A 74 -9.52 30.81 -9.85
N GLU A 75 -10.59 31.35 -9.23
CA GLU A 75 -11.56 30.57 -8.48
C GLU A 75 -12.42 29.68 -9.38
N ALA A 76 -12.77 30.13 -10.58
CA ALA A 76 -13.58 29.35 -11.51
C ALA A 76 -12.83 28.13 -12.01
N THR A 77 -11.53 28.28 -12.32
CA THR A 77 -10.64 27.17 -12.71
C THR A 77 -10.47 26.17 -11.55
N ALA A 78 -10.26 26.66 -10.31
CA ALA A 78 -10.15 25.79 -9.15
C ALA A 78 -11.44 25.00 -8.88
N ALA A 79 -12.61 25.63 -8.98
CA ALA A 79 -13.89 24.98 -8.81
C ALA A 79 -14.15 23.92 -9.91
N SER A 80 -13.82 24.24 -11.16
CA SER A 80 -13.93 23.28 -12.29
C SER A 80 -13.03 22.08 -12.11
N ALA A 81 -11.77 22.29 -11.69
CA ALA A 81 -10.82 21.23 -11.40
C ALA A 81 -11.31 20.32 -10.26
N LEU A 82 -11.87 20.92 -9.21
CA LEU A 82 -12.43 20.20 -8.07
C LEU A 82 -13.65 19.36 -8.48
N ALA A 83 -14.55 19.90 -9.32
CA ALA A 83 -15.70 19.17 -9.86
C ALA A 83 -15.23 17.97 -10.69
N LYS A 84 -14.20 18.15 -11.53
CA LYS A 84 -13.61 17.05 -12.32
C LYS A 84 -12.96 15.99 -11.43
N ALA A 85 -12.26 16.39 -10.36
CA ALA A 85 -11.73 15.45 -9.38
C ALA A 85 -12.81 14.57 -8.74
N LYS A 86 -13.94 15.18 -8.35
CA LYS A 86 -15.09 14.44 -7.81
C LYS A 86 -15.65 13.42 -8.81
N ILE A 87 -15.82 13.81 -10.07
CA ILE A 87 -16.28 12.89 -11.12
C ILE A 87 -15.31 11.72 -11.29
N LEU A 88 -13.99 11.96 -11.26
CA LEU A 88 -12.98 10.92 -11.36
C LEU A 88 -12.99 9.98 -10.13
N LEU A 89 -13.30 10.50 -8.96
CA LEU A 89 -13.44 9.70 -7.73
C LEU A 89 -14.68 8.79 -7.75
N GLU A 90 -15.76 9.22 -8.41
CA GLU A 90 -17.00 8.45 -8.57
C GLU A 90 -16.90 7.41 -9.69
N GLN A 91 -15.97 7.59 -10.62
CA GLN A 91 -15.75 6.60 -11.67
C GLN A 91 -15.20 5.31 -11.06
N PRO A 92 -15.78 4.14 -11.40
CA PRO A 92 -15.17 2.89 -10.98
C PRO A 92 -13.74 2.88 -11.50
N VAL A 93 -12.78 2.63 -10.59
CA VAL A 93 -11.38 2.45 -10.97
C VAL A 93 -11.35 1.37 -12.04
N VAL A 94 -11.13 1.77 -13.29
CA VAL A 94 -10.98 0.85 -14.42
C VAL A 94 -9.63 0.16 -14.24
N GLY A 95 -9.59 -0.74 -13.28
CA GLY A 95 -8.55 -1.73 -13.16
C GLY A 95 -8.83 -2.78 -14.23
N HIS A 96 -8.02 -2.77 -15.27
CA HIS A 96 -7.89 -3.79 -16.30
C HIS A 96 -9.21 -4.41 -16.81
N THR A 97 -9.54 -4.10 -18.04
CA THR A 97 -10.57 -4.73 -18.86
C THR A 97 -10.45 -6.24 -18.80
N GLY A 98 -11.31 -6.88 -18.04
CA GLY A 98 -11.38 -8.32 -17.96
C GLY A 98 -12.41 -8.78 -16.95
N ASN A 99 -13.60 -9.09 -17.44
CA ASN A 99 -14.69 -9.75 -16.74
C ASN A 99 -15.47 -8.89 -15.73
N THR A 100 -16.72 -8.62 -16.04
CA THR A 100 -17.82 -8.20 -15.17
C THR A 100 -18.21 -9.30 -14.14
N ALA A 101 -17.26 -10.17 -13.77
CA ALA A 101 -17.45 -11.13 -12.70
C ALA A 101 -17.71 -10.37 -11.40
N LEU A 102 -18.78 -10.70 -10.73
CA LEU A 102 -19.16 -10.21 -9.40
C LEU A 102 -17.93 -10.15 -8.51
N ARG A 103 -17.49 -8.93 -8.17
CA ARG A 103 -16.34 -8.76 -7.25
C ARG A 103 -16.74 -9.33 -5.89
N PRO A 104 -16.00 -10.31 -5.36
CA PRO A 104 -16.31 -10.87 -4.05
C PRO A 104 -16.22 -9.78 -3.00
N ARG A 105 -17.23 -9.72 -2.11
CA ARG A 105 -17.33 -8.70 -1.05
C ARG A 105 -16.67 -9.15 0.26
N THR A 106 -16.29 -10.40 0.36
CA THR A 106 -15.67 -10.98 1.56
C THR A 106 -14.47 -11.83 1.17
N LEU A 107 -13.51 -11.97 2.08
CA LEU A 107 -12.35 -12.84 1.89
C LEU A 107 -12.78 -14.28 1.57
N ARG A 108 -13.81 -14.79 2.27
CA ARG A 108 -14.33 -16.13 2.03
C ARG A 108 -14.85 -16.30 0.60
N SER A 109 -15.70 -15.40 0.13
CA SER A 109 -16.21 -15.48 -1.25
C SER A 109 -15.12 -15.27 -2.29
N ALA A 110 -14.06 -14.51 -1.97
CA ALA A 110 -12.88 -14.38 -2.83
C ALA A 110 -12.11 -15.70 -2.91
N GLN A 111 -11.93 -16.38 -1.79
CA GLN A 111 -11.24 -17.66 -1.70
C GLN A 111 -12.04 -18.79 -2.38
N ASP A 112 -13.36 -18.78 -2.27
CA ASP A 112 -14.24 -19.72 -2.99
C ASP A 112 -14.06 -19.58 -4.53
N ASN A 113 -13.83 -18.35 -5.01
CA ASN A 113 -13.56 -18.07 -6.42
C ASN A 113 -12.10 -18.31 -6.84
N LEU A 114 -11.17 -18.34 -5.89
CA LEU A 114 -9.75 -18.56 -6.10
C LEU A 114 -9.19 -19.57 -5.07
N PRO A 115 -9.57 -20.85 -5.18
CA PRO A 115 -9.23 -21.87 -4.17
C PRO A 115 -7.72 -22.10 -4.00
N ALA A 116 -6.92 -21.77 -5.01
CA ALA A 116 -5.47 -21.89 -4.99
C ALA A 116 -4.76 -20.67 -4.34
N ALA A 117 -5.50 -19.67 -3.88
CA ALA A 117 -4.92 -18.53 -3.19
C ALA A 117 -4.19 -18.98 -1.92
N ASN A 118 -2.97 -18.49 -1.74
CA ASN A 118 -2.12 -18.75 -0.58
C ASN A 118 -1.58 -17.47 0.07
N LEU A 119 -1.95 -16.31 -0.46
CA LEU A 119 -1.54 -15.00 0.00
C LEU A 119 -2.72 -14.02 -0.04
N ALA A 120 -2.87 -13.22 1.00
CA ALA A 120 -3.74 -12.04 1.05
C ALA A 120 -2.88 -10.77 1.08
N LEU A 121 -3.07 -9.87 0.11
CA LEU A 121 -2.52 -8.53 0.14
C LEU A 121 -3.58 -7.60 0.73
N ILE A 122 -3.23 -6.93 1.84
CA ILE A 122 -4.13 -6.09 2.63
C ILE A 122 -3.66 -4.63 2.54
N SER A 123 -4.54 -3.77 2.03
CA SER A 123 -4.32 -2.33 1.88
C SER A 123 -5.59 -1.58 2.30
N VAL A 124 -5.90 -1.67 3.58
CA VAL A 124 -7.02 -0.95 4.23
C VAL A 124 -6.46 0.00 5.29
N PRO A 125 -7.22 0.98 5.81
CA PRO A 125 -6.75 1.82 6.92
C PRO A 125 -6.25 0.99 8.10
N GLY A 126 -5.15 1.44 8.74
CA GLY A 126 -4.44 0.71 9.79
C GLY A 126 -5.34 0.17 10.91
N ASP A 127 -6.36 0.93 11.29
CA ASP A 127 -7.34 0.54 12.32
C ASP A 127 -8.11 -0.75 11.99
N PHE A 128 -8.27 -1.07 10.69
CA PHE A 128 -8.96 -2.28 10.23
C PHE A 128 -8.00 -3.39 9.80
N ALA A 129 -6.74 -3.04 9.54
CA ALA A 129 -5.76 -3.92 8.91
C ALA A 129 -5.48 -5.18 9.73
N ALA A 130 -5.34 -5.06 11.04
CA ALA A 130 -5.10 -6.20 11.93
C ALA A 130 -6.28 -7.20 11.93
N ALA A 131 -7.52 -6.71 11.90
CA ALA A 131 -8.70 -7.56 11.85
C ALA A 131 -8.78 -8.33 10.53
N GLU A 132 -8.48 -7.69 9.40
CA GLU A 132 -8.46 -8.35 8.09
C GLU A 132 -7.30 -9.35 7.98
N ALA A 133 -6.12 -9.02 8.52
CA ALA A 133 -4.98 -9.93 8.57
C ALA A 133 -5.32 -11.21 9.35
N ARG A 134 -5.97 -11.10 10.52
CA ARG A 134 -6.42 -12.29 11.28
C ARG A 134 -7.42 -13.14 10.51
N LYS A 135 -8.34 -12.53 9.76
CA LYS A 135 -9.27 -13.28 8.90
C LYS A 135 -8.50 -14.09 7.85
N ALA A 136 -7.49 -13.48 7.22
CA ALA A 136 -6.64 -14.15 6.24
C ALA A 136 -5.84 -15.31 6.86
N LEU A 137 -5.19 -15.09 8.01
CA LEU A 137 -4.46 -16.15 8.72
C LEU A 137 -5.36 -17.32 9.10
N ARG A 138 -6.58 -17.08 9.62
CA ARG A 138 -7.56 -18.12 9.93
C ARG A 138 -8.05 -18.88 8.70
N ALA A 139 -7.98 -18.27 7.53
CA ALA A 139 -8.28 -18.89 6.25
C ALA A 139 -7.08 -19.63 5.64
N GLY A 140 -5.94 -19.73 6.36
CA GLY A 140 -4.73 -20.42 5.91
C GLY A 140 -3.89 -19.64 4.90
N LEU A 141 -4.08 -18.32 4.81
CA LEU A 141 -3.35 -17.46 3.87
C LEU A 141 -2.15 -16.79 4.55
N ASN A 142 -1.02 -16.74 3.87
CA ASN A 142 0.03 -15.77 4.19
C ASN A 142 -0.51 -14.36 4.02
N VAL A 143 0.10 -13.39 4.68
CA VAL A 143 -0.35 -12.00 4.63
C VAL A 143 0.78 -11.09 4.17
N MET A 144 0.49 -10.25 3.17
CA MET A 144 1.25 -9.06 2.86
C MET A 144 0.46 -7.84 3.33
N LEU A 145 0.87 -7.27 4.45
CA LEU A 145 0.21 -6.14 5.08
C LEU A 145 0.86 -4.84 4.61
N PHE A 146 0.29 -4.29 3.54
CA PHE A 146 0.72 -3.02 2.95
C PHE A 146 0.36 -1.84 3.86
N SER A 147 -0.75 -1.95 4.60
CA SER A 147 -1.24 -0.92 5.51
C SER A 147 -0.18 -0.53 6.54
N ASP A 148 -0.05 0.76 6.75
CA ASP A 148 0.68 1.39 7.85
C ASP A 148 -0.24 1.63 9.08
N ASN A 149 0.25 2.35 10.09
CA ASN A 149 -0.50 2.75 11.28
C ASN A 149 -1.16 1.59 12.06
N VAL A 150 -0.63 0.37 11.94
CA VAL A 150 -0.97 -0.76 12.81
C VAL A 150 -0.21 -0.64 14.12
N SER A 151 -0.87 -0.83 15.26
CA SER A 151 -0.20 -0.73 16.56
C SER A 151 0.89 -1.82 16.72
N LEU A 152 1.91 -1.51 17.54
CA LEU A 152 3.00 -2.46 17.80
C LEU A 152 2.50 -3.77 18.43
N SER A 153 1.54 -3.68 19.34
CA SER A 153 0.93 -4.84 19.99
C SER A 153 0.19 -5.74 19.00
N GLU A 154 -0.52 -5.15 18.05
CA GLU A 154 -1.20 -5.89 16.99
C GLU A 154 -0.20 -6.54 16.03
N GLU A 155 0.86 -5.84 15.64
CA GLU A 155 1.93 -6.40 14.82
C GLU A 155 2.54 -7.65 15.45
N VAL A 156 2.96 -7.56 16.72
CA VAL A 156 3.54 -8.69 17.46
C VAL A 156 2.56 -9.86 17.54
N SER A 157 1.29 -9.57 17.86
CA SER A 157 0.24 -10.59 17.95
C SER A 157 0.06 -11.31 16.61
N LEU A 158 -0.11 -10.57 15.50
CA LEU A 158 -0.29 -11.12 14.16
C LEU A 158 0.89 -11.99 13.72
N LYS A 159 2.11 -11.52 13.93
CA LYS A 159 3.32 -12.26 13.56
C LYS A 159 3.45 -13.56 14.34
N ARG A 160 3.13 -13.55 15.64
CA ARG A 160 3.10 -14.77 16.48
C ARG A 160 2.01 -15.74 16.04
N GLU A 161 0.80 -15.24 15.77
CA GLU A 161 -0.31 -16.04 15.24
C GLU A 161 0.07 -16.72 13.92
N ALA A 162 0.71 -15.98 13.00
CA ALA A 162 1.18 -16.52 11.73
C ALA A 162 2.22 -17.63 11.91
N VAL A 163 3.26 -17.40 12.70
CA VAL A 163 4.30 -18.42 12.97
C VAL A 163 3.71 -19.68 13.59
N ALA A 164 2.77 -19.54 14.55
CA ALA A 164 2.10 -20.68 15.16
C ALA A 164 1.26 -21.48 14.15
N ALA A 165 0.78 -20.86 13.08
CA ALA A 165 0.03 -21.49 12.00
C ALA A 165 0.94 -21.94 10.81
N GLY A 166 2.25 -21.79 10.89
CA GLY A 166 3.16 -22.08 9.78
C GLY A 166 3.03 -21.11 8.60
N LEU A 167 2.55 -19.90 8.86
CA LEU A 167 2.33 -18.83 7.89
C LEU A 167 3.28 -17.65 8.12
N LEU A 168 3.31 -16.71 7.17
CA LEU A 168 4.11 -15.51 7.23
C LEU A 168 3.22 -14.25 7.18
N VAL A 169 3.53 -13.27 8.02
CA VAL A 169 3.06 -11.89 7.90
C VAL A 169 4.22 -11.02 7.45
N MET A 170 4.15 -10.49 6.25
CA MET A 170 5.03 -9.45 5.72
C MET A 170 4.43 -8.07 6.06
N GLY A 171 5.20 -7.22 6.73
CA GLY A 171 4.70 -5.93 7.23
C GLY A 171 4.31 -5.95 8.71
N PRO A 172 3.59 -4.94 9.22
CA PRO A 172 2.96 -3.80 8.51
C PRO A 172 3.92 -2.92 7.72
N ASP A 173 3.36 -2.02 6.90
CA ASP A 173 4.13 -1.13 6.02
C ASP A 173 5.03 -1.92 5.05
N CYS A 174 4.53 -3.04 4.53
CA CYS A 174 5.21 -3.82 3.51
C CYS A 174 4.73 -3.42 2.12
N GLY A 175 5.43 -2.48 1.49
CA GLY A 175 5.13 -2.02 0.12
C GLY A 175 5.82 -2.82 -0.98
N THR A 176 6.68 -3.79 -0.66
CA THR A 176 7.52 -4.46 -1.66
C THR A 176 7.74 -5.92 -1.31
N ALA A 177 7.36 -6.82 -2.20
CA ALA A 177 7.71 -8.23 -2.12
C ALA A 177 7.88 -8.84 -3.51
N ILE A 178 8.69 -9.88 -3.63
CA ILE A 178 8.81 -10.74 -4.82
C ILE A 178 8.65 -12.18 -4.33
N ILE A 179 7.74 -12.93 -4.90
CA ILE A 179 7.49 -14.32 -4.50
C ILE A 179 7.55 -15.22 -5.73
N GLY A 180 8.50 -16.15 -5.74
CA GLY A 180 8.70 -17.03 -6.89
C GLY A 180 9.01 -16.27 -8.18
N GLY A 181 9.68 -15.12 -8.10
CA GLY A 181 9.95 -14.23 -9.23
C GLY A 181 8.78 -13.31 -9.62
N VAL A 182 7.63 -13.39 -8.94
CA VAL A 182 6.47 -12.53 -9.21
C VAL A 182 6.53 -11.28 -8.33
N PRO A 183 6.64 -10.08 -8.92
CA PRO A 183 6.65 -8.83 -8.17
C PRO A 183 5.26 -8.48 -7.66
N LEU A 184 5.19 -8.01 -6.40
CA LEU A 184 3.96 -7.60 -5.73
C LEU A 184 4.07 -6.14 -5.26
N ALA A 185 2.96 -5.43 -5.26
CA ALA A 185 2.83 -4.02 -4.90
C ALA A 185 3.83 -3.13 -5.66
N PHE A 186 4.79 -2.51 -4.98
CA PHE A 186 5.78 -1.61 -5.59
C PHE A 186 7.10 -2.31 -5.98
N ALA A 187 7.13 -3.65 -5.99
CA ALA A 187 8.34 -4.35 -6.37
C ALA A 187 8.72 -4.11 -7.84
N ASN A 188 10.02 -4.04 -8.10
CA ASN A 188 10.54 -3.94 -9.45
C ASN A 188 10.32 -5.26 -10.19
N GLN A 189 10.04 -5.17 -11.50
CA GLN A 189 10.06 -6.33 -12.36
C GLN A 189 11.50 -6.63 -12.77
N ILE A 190 12.05 -7.71 -12.26
CA ILE A 190 13.43 -8.12 -12.46
C ILE A 190 13.51 -9.60 -12.86
N PRO A 191 14.63 -10.07 -13.42
CA PRO A 191 14.81 -11.47 -13.75
C PRO A 191 14.62 -12.39 -12.54
N GLN A 192 13.95 -13.51 -12.75
CA GLN A 192 13.90 -14.57 -11.77
C GLN A 192 15.26 -15.26 -11.66
N GLY A 193 15.70 -15.57 -10.45
CA GLY A 193 16.97 -16.25 -10.20
C GLY A 193 16.96 -16.97 -8.86
N ALA A 194 18.14 -17.20 -8.29
CA ALA A 194 18.29 -17.98 -7.08
C ALA A 194 18.46 -17.13 -5.79
N ILE A 195 18.61 -15.81 -5.91
CA ILE A 195 18.91 -14.98 -4.74
C ILE A 195 17.63 -14.68 -3.97
N GLY A 196 17.63 -14.98 -2.67
CA GLY A 196 16.58 -14.62 -1.72
C GLY A 196 16.96 -13.36 -0.94
N ILE A 197 16.01 -12.43 -0.78
CA ILE A 197 16.19 -11.19 -0.03
C ILE A 197 15.17 -11.17 1.12
N ILE A 198 15.61 -10.77 2.32
CA ILE A 198 14.74 -10.42 3.44
C ILE A 198 15.10 -9.00 3.83
N GLY A 199 14.12 -8.10 3.87
CA GLY A 199 14.38 -6.70 4.15
C GLY A 199 13.27 -6.02 4.92
N ALA A 200 13.67 -5.14 5.84
CA ALA A 200 12.74 -4.29 6.59
C ALA A 200 12.28 -3.08 5.78
N SER A 201 13.10 -2.60 4.84
CA SER A 201 12.82 -1.43 4.00
C SER A 201 12.39 -1.85 2.59
N GLY A 202 11.17 -1.44 2.17
CA GLY A 202 10.69 -1.68 0.82
C GLY A 202 11.57 -1.03 -0.26
N THR A 203 11.99 0.23 -0.06
CA THR A 203 12.90 0.93 -0.98
C THR A 203 14.29 0.32 -0.99
N GLY A 204 14.77 -0.18 0.16
CA GLY A 204 16.02 -0.94 0.23
C GLY A 204 15.95 -2.25 -0.58
N ILE A 205 14.85 -2.97 -0.51
CA ILE A 205 14.62 -4.17 -1.34
C ILE A 205 14.60 -3.81 -2.83
N GLN A 206 13.94 -2.70 -3.21
CA GLN A 206 13.89 -2.24 -4.60
C GLN A 206 15.30 -1.93 -5.13
N GLU A 207 16.11 -1.21 -4.37
CA GLU A 207 17.47 -0.87 -4.75
C GLU A 207 18.36 -2.12 -4.88
N VAL A 208 18.40 -2.97 -3.85
CA VAL A 208 19.20 -4.19 -3.85
C VAL A 208 18.80 -5.12 -5.00
N SER A 209 17.49 -5.30 -5.23
CA SER A 209 17.00 -6.14 -6.32
C SER A 209 17.36 -5.60 -7.70
N SER A 210 17.36 -4.26 -7.86
CA SER A 210 17.79 -3.60 -9.10
C SER A 210 19.29 -3.79 -9.35
N LEU A 211 20.12 -3.64 -8.32
CA LEU A 211 21.57 -3.86 -8.42
C LEU A 211 21.91 -5.33 -8.76
N ILE A 212 21.19 -6.27 -8.17
CA ILE A 212 21.30 -7.70 -8.51
C ILE A 212 20.98 -7.95 -9.99
N ALA A 213 19.88 -7.35 -10.49
CA ALA A 213 19.49 -7.46 -11.88
C ALA A 213 20.51 -6.82 -12.84
N GLN A 214 21.04 -5.65 -12.51
CA GLN A 214 22.09 -4.97 -13.26
C GLN A 214 23.39 -5.78 -13.32
N ALA A 215 23.69 -6.53 -12.27
CA ALA A 215 24.83 -7.45 -12.24
C ALA A 215 24.60 -8.76 -13.04
N GLY A 216 23.45 -8.89 -13.69
CA GLY A 216 23.14 -10.08 -14.51
C GLY A 216 22.57 -11.26 -13.73
N TYR A 217 22.18 -11.05 -12.46
CA TYR A 217 21.58 -12.09 -11.60
C TYR A 217 20.08 -11.88 -11.48
N GLY A 218 19.38 -12.82 -10.83
CA GLY A 218 17.96 -12.75 -10.59
C GLY A 218 17.59 -13.07 -9.14
N VAL A 219 16.37 -12.68 -8.76
CA VAL A 219 15.82 -12.88 -7.42
C VAL A 219 14.73 -13.93 -7.45
N SER A 220 14.80 -14.90 -6.52
CA SER A 220 13.75 -15.90 -6.31
C SER A 220 12.61 -15.32 -5.49
N HIS A 221 12.98 -14.76 -4.35
CA HIS A 221 12.08 -14.15 -3.39
C HIS A 221 12.69 -12.88 -2.80
N ALA A 222 11.84 -11.88 -2.57
CA ALA A 222 12.15 -10.74 -1.73
C ALA A 222 10.99 -10.56 -0.73
N LEU A 223 11.27 -10.74 0.55
CA LEU A 223 10.27 -10.74 1.60
C LEU A 223 10.43 -9.49 2.46
N GLY A 224 9.45 -8.59 2.37
CA GLY A 224 9.39 -7.37 3.16
C GLY A 224 8.82 -7.65 4.54
N VAL A 225 9.63 -7.55 5.59
CA VAL A 225 9.19 -7.89 6.96
C VAL A 225 8.59 -6.73 7.73
N GLY A 226 8.63 -5.50 7.16
CA GLY A 226 8.18 -4.27 7.81
C GLY A 226 9.27 -3.59 8.64
N GLY A 227 9.22 -2.26 8.70
CA GLY A 227 10.28 -1.41 9.26
C GLY A 227 10.57 -1.64 10.74
N ARG A 228 9.62 -2.20 11.49
CA ARG A 228 9.75 -2.44 12.94
C ARG A 228 10.12 -3.86 13.32
N ASP A 229 10.14 -4.82 12.36
CA ASP A 229 10.34 -6.24 12.66
C ASP A 229 11.62 -6.51 13.45
N LEU A 230 12.71 -5.82 13.09
CA LEU A 230 14.01 -5.99 13.76
C LEU A 230 14.18 -5.18 15.05
N SER A 231 13.14 -4.47 15.51
CA SER A 231 13.17 -3.78 16.79
C SER A 231 13.06 -4.77 17.96
N ASP A 232 13.60 -4.41 19.12
CA ASP A 232 13.55 -5.24 20.33
C ASP A 232 12.13 -5.72 20.69
N PRO A 233 11.07 -4.86 20.63
CA PRO A 233 9.72 -5.30 20.97
C PRO A 233 9.13 -6.34 20.02
N VAL A 234 9.51 -6.34 18.74
CA VAL A 234 9.04 -7.32 17.75
C VAL A 234 9.95 -8.54 17.69
N GLY A 235 11.26 -8.34 17.86
CA GLY A 235 12.24 -9.43 18.00
C GLY A 235 12.51 -10.21 16.72
N GLY A 236 12.29 -9.63 15.53
CA GLY A 236 12.62 -10.27 14.25
C GLY A 236 11.73 -11.46 13.90
N ILE A 237 10.49 -11.50 14.39
CA ILE A 237 9.60 -12.67 14.23
C ILE A 237 9.42 -13.03 12.75
N SER A 238 9.07 -12.07 11.91
CA SER A 238 8.89 -12.33 10.46
C SER A 238 10.23 -12.59 9.76
N THR A 239 11.30 -11.92 10.17
CA THR A 239 12.65 -12.16 9.63
C THR A 239 13.08 -13.61 9.84
N LEU A 240 12.93 -14.14 11.05
CA LEU A 240 13.32 -15.53 11.37
C LEU A 240 12.42 -16.53 10.64
N ALA A 241 11.11 -16.28 10.55
CA ALA A 241 10.19 -17.12 9.80
C ALA A 241 10.52 -17.13 8.30
N ALA A 242 10.76 -15.95 7.70
CA ALA A 242 11.14 -15.79 6.31
C ALA A 242 12.47 -16.49 6.01
N LEU A 243 13.45 -16.38 6.90
CA LEU A 243 14.75 -17.08 6.77
C LEU A 243 14.57 -18.59 6.78
N ALA A 244 13.74 -19.12 7.67
CA ALA A 244 13.44 -20.56 7.73
C ALA A 244 12.76 -21.04 6.43
N MET A 245 11.83 -20.26 5.88
CA MET A 245 11.15 -20.55 4.62
C MET A 245 12.13 -20.56 3.43
N LEU A 246 12.97 -19.54 3.29
CA LEU A 246 13.97 -19.46 2.22
C LEU A 246 15.02 -20.56 2.34
N LYS A 247 15.44 -20.91 3.55
CA LYS A 247 16.37 -22.03 3.80
C LYS A 247 15.78 -23.39 3.40
N ALA A 248 14.46 -23.56 3.55
CA ALA A 248 13.75 -24.76 3.13
C ALA A 248 13.54 -24.82 1.60
N ASP A 249 13.54 -23.67 0.92
CA ASP A 249 13.47 -23.58 -0.53
C ASP A 249 14.84 -23.89 -1.15
N ARG A 250 14.98 -25.11 -1.67
CA ARG A 250 16.25 -25.60 -2.28
C ARG A 250 16.70 -24.80 -3.52
N LYS A 251 15.87 -23.89 -4.04
CA LYS A 251 16.17 -23.07 -5.21
C LYS A 251 16.68 -21.68 -4.84
N SER A 252 16.58 -21.30 -3.57
CA SER A 252 16.99 -19.98 -3.09
C SER A 252 18.33 -20.04 -2.38
N VAL A 253 19.19 -19.05 -2.67
CA VAL A 253 20.39 -18.70 -1.92
C VAL A 253 20.11 -17.39 -1.20
N VAL A 254 20.26 -17.37 0.12
CA VAL A 254 19.96 -16.19 0.97
C VAL A 254 21.24 -15.39 1.21
#